data_65313c9091b4236ea89eace4ab2bd68e
#
_entry.id   65313c9091b4236ea89eace4ab2bd68e
#
_cell.length_a   1.000
_cell.length_b   1.000
_cell.length_c   1.000
_cell.angle_alpha   90.00
_cell.angle_beta   90.00
_cell.angle_gamma   90.00
#
_symmetry.space_group_name_H-M   'P 1'
#
loop_
_entity.id
_entity.type
_entity.pdbx_description
1 polymer ?
#
loop_
_entity_poly.entity_id
_entity_poly.type
_entity_poly.pdbx_seq_one_letter_code
_entity_poly.pdbx_strand_id
1 'polypeptide(L)'
;YMADAELVSGDVSFAGTVSSITQKESKKGKTFYVFEFSDTTAKIQGKVFLTKEKEKKIDKINVGTQILTRGDLTTFNGSPSYIIRDLSFCCFPSDFKPVERKGKPVPQYYSLISPSTIEDVSQANLFAVEKPVEPCLIGRKFVVVDIETTGLSFLTGDKITEIGAVRIEDGKIIDKFQTLINPEREISEEITRITGIDDEMVKDAPVFKDVIADFYKYCDGYTFVAHNIE
;
A
#
# COMPACT_ATOMS: atom_id res chain seq x y z
N TYR A 1 -1.69 14.98 -8.19
CA TYR A 1 -1.76 14.96 -6.71
C TYR A 1 -0.70 14.01 -6.14
N MET A 2 -0.33 14.20 -4.87
CA MET A 2 0.61 13.30 -4.18
C MET A 2 0.10 11.85 -4.10
N ALA A 3 -1.20 11.64 -4.03
CA ALA A 3 -1.80 10.30 -4.13
C ALA A 3 -1.50 9.57 -5.46
N ASP A 4 -1.03 10.29 -6.48
CA ASP A 4 -0.65 9.71 -7.78
C ASP A 4 0.86 9.44 -7.89
N ALA A 5 1.63 9.68 -6.83
CA ALA A 5 3.09 9.58 -6.87
C ALA A 5 3.59 8.17 -7.24
N GLU A 6 2.82 7.14 -6.94
CA GLU A 6 3.16 5.75 -7.32
C GLU A 6 2.93 5.46 -8.82
N LEU A 7 2.11 6.28 -9.48
CA LEU A 7 1.75 6.11 -10.89
C LEU A 7 2.64 6.90 -11.85
N VAL A 8 3.56 7.71 -11.32
CA VAL A 8 4.40 8.61 -12.12
C VAL A 8 5.87 8.48 -11.72
N SER A 9 6.76 8.76 -12.66
CA SER A 9 8.21 8.79 -12.42
C SER A 9 8.85 9.90 -13.25
N GLY A 10 10.09 10.29 -12.88
CA GLY A 10 10.85 11.33 -13.55
C GLY A 10 10.65 12.71 -12.95
N ASP A 11 10.69 13.76 -13.78
CA ASP A 11 10.60 15.16 -13.34
C ASP A 11 9.15 15.53 -12.97
N VAL A 12 8.90 15.71 -11.69
CA VAL A 12 7.58 16.01 -11.14
C VAL A 12 7.62 17.23 -10.24
N SER A 13 6.46 17.88 -10.10
CA SER A 13 6.25 18.97 -9.14
C SER A 13 5.12 18.66 -8.20
N PHE A 14 5.36 18.90 -6.90
CA PHE A 14 4.35 18.76 -5.85
C PHE A 14 4.26 20.04 -5.05
N ALA A 15 3.04 20.46 -4.77
CA ALA A 15 2.77 21.53 -3.80
C ALA A 15 2.13 20.91 -2.55
N GLY A 16 2.56 21.33 -1.36
CA GLY A 16 2.01 20.78 -0.13
C GLY A 16 2.39 21.57 1.11
N THR A 17 1.72 21.26 2.21
CA THR A 17 2.00 21.80 3.53
C THR A 17 2.99 20.89 4.25
N VAL A 18 4.08 21.43 4.74
CA VAL A 18 5.14 20.69 5.45
C VAL A 18 4.60 20.20 6.79
N SER A 19 4.71 18.89 7.03
CA SER A 19 4.33 18.23 8.28
C SER A 19 5.54 17.85 9.15
N SER A 20 6.70 17.58 8.53
CA SER A 20 7.95 17.37 9.28
C SER A 20 9.18 17.74 8.47
N ILE A 21 10.25 18.10 9.19
CA ILE A 21 11.57 18.41 8.64
C ILE A 21 12.60 17.67 9.48
N THR A 22 13.40 16.82 8.85
CA THR A 22 14.45 16.07 9.53
C THR A 22 15.78 16.28 8.83
N GLN A 23 16.80 16.71 9.56
CA GLN A 23 18.16 16.77 9.07
C GLN A 23 18.82 15.40 9.20
N LYS A 24 19.46 14.94 8.16
CA LYS A 24 20.18 13.66 8.11
C LYS A 24 21.56 13.85 7.49
N GLU A 25 22.45 12.91 7.76
CA GLU A 25 23.76 12.84 7.16
C GLU A 25 23.89 11.57 6.31
N SER A 26 24.43 11.71 5.12
CA SER A 26 24.68 10.58 4.23
C SER A 26 25.93 9.80 4.67
N LYS A 27 26.10 8.56 4.22
CA LYS A 27 27.32 7.72 4.46
C LYS A 27 28.63 8.41 4.01
N LYS A 28 28.55 9.45 3.18
CA LYS A 28 29.70 10.22 2.69
C LYS A 28 29.88 11.56 3.43
N GLY A 29 29.24 11.74 4.59
CA GLY A 29 29.34 12.96 5.40
C GLY A 29 28.64 14.18 4.82
N LYS A 30 27.73 14.02 3.83
CA LYS A 30 26.96 15.12 3.28
C LYS A 30 25.63 15.26 4.00
N THR A 31 25.35 16.45 4.52
CA THR A 31 24.07 16.81 5.13
C THR A 31 22.98 16.95 4.07
N PHE A 32 21.81 16.42 4.37
CA PHE A 32 20.60 16.60 3.59
C PHE A 32 19.38 16.69 4.50
N TYR A 33 18.30 17.26 4.00
CA TYR A 33 17.03 17.33 4.70
C TYR A 33 16.02 16.37 4.08
N VAL A 34 15.20 15.78 4.94
CA VAL A 34 14.01 15.02 4.54
C VAL A 34 12.81 15.86 4.96
N PHE A 35 12.03 16.28 4.00
CA PHE A 35 10.75 16.96 4.20
C PHE A 35 9.63 15.95 4.04
N GLU A 36 8.72 15.90 4.98
CA GLU A 36 7.42 15.28 4.80
C GLU A 36 6.39 16.38 4.58
N PHE A 37 5.60 16.31 3.53
CA PHE A 37 4.60 17.31 3.21
C PHE A 37 3.40 16.66 2.52
N SER A 38 2.25 17.32 2.61
CA SER A 38 0.96 16.79 2.16
C SER A 38 0.18 17.85 1.37
N ASP A 39 -0.47 17.39 0.29
CA ASP A 39 -1.47 18.17 -0.46
C ASP A 39 -2.90 17.84 -0.05
N THR A 40 -3.09 17.20 1.11
CA THR A 40 -4.34 16.63 1.65
C THR A 40 -4.85 15.36 0.96
N THR A 41 -4.33 14.99 -0.22
CA THR A 41 -4.65 13.71 -0.88
C THR A 41 -3.74 12.57 -0.41
N ALA A 42 -2.48 12.88 -0.13
CA ALA A 42 -1.50 11.96 0.44
C ALA A 42 -0.34 12.73 1.08
N LYS A 43 0.59 12.01 1.68
CA LYS A 43 1.88 12.52 2.15
C LYS A 43 3.00 11.95 1.30
N ILE A 44 4.02 12.76 1.05
CA ILE A 44 5.24 12.34 0.38
C ILE A 44 6.47 12.80 1.16
N GLN A 45 7.53 11.98 1.12
CA GLN A 45 8.83 12.35 1.64
C GLN A 45 9.78 12.75 0.51
N GLY A 46 10.30 13.95 0.57
CA GLY A 46 11.28 14.46 -0.37
C GLY A 46 12.64 14.72 0.28
N LYS A 47 13.71 14.32 -0.40
CA LYS A 47 15.10 14.54 0.05
C LYS A 47 15.65 15.79 -0.65
N VAL A 48 16.22 16.72 0.13
CA VAL A 48 16.87 17.94 -0.37
C VAL A 48 18.34 17.90 0.01
N PHE A 49 19.21 17.82 -0.99
CA PHE A 49 20.65 17.98 -0.79
C PHE A 49 20.99 19.46 -0.76
N LEU A 50 21.79 19.85 0.24
CA LEU A 50 22.14 21.25 0.48
C LEU A 50 23.02 21.83 -0.63
N THR A 51 22.62 23.02 -1.06
CA THR A 51 23.45 23.99 -1.77
C THR A 51 23.34 25.33 -1.03
N LYS A 52 24.31 26.24 -1.18
CA LYS A 52 24.31 27.55 -0.51
C LYS A 52 23.01 28.35 -0.72
N GLU A 53 22.35 28.18 -1.88
CA GLU A 53 21.07 28.83 -2.18
C GLU A 53 19.89 28.18 -1.48
N LYS A 54 19.89 26.85 -1.44
CA LYS A 54 18.82 26.08 -0.79
C LYS A 54 18.84 26.26 0.73
N GLU A 55 20.00 26.33 1.34
CA GLU A 55 20.18 26.53 2.77
C GLU A 55 19.40 27.76 3.26
N LYS A 56 19.55 28.90 2.59
CA LYS A 56 18.82 30.11 2.91
C LYS A 56 17.30 30.02 2.77
N LYS A 57 16.82 29.13 1.89
CA LYS A 57 15.38 28.87 1.72
C LYS A 57 14.89 27.92 2.82
N ILE A 58 15.66 26.87 3.11
CA ILE A 58 15.31 25.84 4.10
C ILE A 58 15.20 26.43 5.50
N ASP A 59 16.10 27.34 5.89
CA ASP A 59 16.10 28.01 7.19
C ASP A 59 14.80 28.80 7.47
N LYS A 60 14.04 29.12 6.43
CA LYS A 60 12.76 29.84 6.52
C LYS A 60 11.55 28.91 6.49
N ILE A 61 11.75 27.61 6.31
CA ILE A 61 10.67 26.63 6.21
C ILE A 61 10.44 26.01 7.59
N ASN A 62 9.21 26.07 8.06
CA ASN A 62 8.76 25.45 9.30
C ASN A 62 7.60 24.48 9.01
N VAL A 63 7.27 23.66 10.00
CA VAL A 63 6.03 22.89 9.96
C VAL A 63 4.84 23.83 9.76
N GLY A 64 3.96 23.50 8.85
CA GLY A 64 2.85 24.37 8.40
C GLY A 64 3.16 25.27 7.21
N THR A 65 4.43 25.40 6.79
CA THR A 65 4.78 26.18 5.60
C THR A 65 4.29 25.46 4.33
N GLN A 66 3.67 26.21 3.42
CA GLN A 66 3.28 25.72 2.11
C GLN A 66 4.42 25.89 1.11
N ILE A 67 4.81 24.82 0.48
CA ILE A 67 5.94 24.76 -0.46
C ILE A 67 5.53 24.14 -1.80
N LEU A 68 6.11 24.64 -2.87
CA LEU A 68 6.12 24.01 -4.18
C LEU A 68 7.51 23.44 -4.41
N THR A 69 7.57 22.16 -4.72
CA THR A 69 8.80 21.44 -5.00
C THR A 69 8.84 20.94 -6.43
N ARG A 70 10.01 20.86 -7.02
CA ARG A 70 10.27 20.18 -8.28
C ARG A 70 11.46 19.25 -8.12
N GLY A 71 11.37 18.04 -8.65
CA GLY A 71 12.42 17.07 -8.49
C GLY A 71 12.17 15.77 -9.24
N ASP A 72 13.08 14.83 -9.01
CA ASP A 72 13.02 13.52 -9.62
C ASP A 72 12.34 12.52 -8.69
N LEU A 73 11.24 11.98 -9.15
CA LEU A 73 10.53 10.87 -8.50
C LEU A 73 10.98 9.56 -9.14
N THR A 74 11.55 8.71 -8.33
CA THR A 74 12.00 7.37 -8.72
C THR A 74 11.48 6.36 -7.71
N THR A 75 11.63 5.10 -8.01
CA THR A 75 11.32 4.05 -7.04
C THR A 75 12.62 3.43 -6.54
N PHE A 76 12.72 3.28 -5.24
CA PHE A 76 13.86 2.64 -4.59
C PHE A 76 13.35 1.62 -3.56
N ASN A 77 13.72 0.36 -3.73
CA ASN A 77 13.24 -0.76 -2.90
C ASN A 77 11.70 -0.82 -2.77
N GLY A 78 10.99 -0.62 -3.90
CA GLY A 78 9.54 -0.68 -3.91
C GLY A 78 8.81 0.58 -3.44
N SER A 79 9.51 1.55 -2.86
CA SER A 79 8.90 2.77 -2.34
C SER A 79 9.25 4.00 -3.16
N PRO A 80 8.34 4.99 -3.31
CA PRO A 80 8.63 6.25 -3.97
C PRO A 80 9.80 6.98 -3.30
N SER A 81 10.78 7.38 -4.08
CA SER A 81 11.94 8.16 -3.64
C SER A 81 11.98 9.48 -4.39
N TYR A 82 11.64 10.56 -3.72
CA TYR A 82 11.59 11.89 -4.31
C TYR A 82 12.82 12.70 -3.94
N ILE A 83 13.60 13.11 -4.94
CA ILE A 83 14.78 13.97 -4.78
C ILE A 83 14.40 15.38 -5.26
N ILE A 84 14.26 16.29 -4.31
CA ILE A 84 13.88 17.68 -4.59
C ILE A 84 15.08 18.44 -5.15
N ARG A 85 14.96 18.91 -6.40
CA ARG A 85 15.96 19.73 -7.08
C ARG A 85 15.75 21.20 -6.83
N ASP A 86 14.50 21.64 -6.76
CA ASP A 86 14.13 23.02 -6.45
C ASP A 86 12.94 23.09 -5.51
N LEU A 87 12.90 24.15 -4.72
CA LEU A 87 11.80 24.44 -3.80
C LEU A 87 11.55 25.94 -3.69
N SER A 88 10.29 26.30 -3.57
CA SER A 88 9.83 27.68 -3.40
C SER A 88 8.64 27.73 -2.45
N PHE A 89 8.39 28.90 -1.89
CA PHE A 89 7.18 29.12 -1.11
C PHE A 89 5.99 29.25 -2.05
N CYS A 90 4.86 28.73 -1.65
CA CYS A 90 3.58 28.90 -2.33
C CYS A 90 2.48 29.18 -1.30
N CYS A 91 1.32 29.60 -1.79
CA CYS A 91 0.10 29.68 -1.00
C CYS A 91 -1.00 28.95 -1.76
N PHE A 92 -1.70 28.06 -1.10
CA PHE A 92 -2.93 27.53 -1.67
C PHE A 92 -4.00 28.62 -1.69
N PRO A 93 -4.82 28.71 -2.75
CA PRO A 93 -5.97 29.60 -2.76
C PRO A 93 -6.86 29.30 -1.53
N SER A 94 -7.48 30.34 -0.96
CA SER A 94 -8.34 30.21 0.22
C SER A 94 -9.56 29.33 0.01
N ASP A 95 -9.97 29.18 -1.24
CA ASP A 95 -11.06 28.31 -1.71
C ASP A 95 -10.57 26.94 -2.22
N PHE A 96 -9.26 26.67 -2.12
CA PHE A 96 -8.70 25.38 -2.52
C PHE A 96 -9.36 24.25 -1.72
N LYS A 97 -10.09 23.42 -2.44
CA LYS A 97 -10.64 22.17 -1.93
C LYS A 97 -9.97 21.04 -2.70
N PRO A 98 -9.30 20.11 -2.01
CA PRO A 98 -8.81 18.92 -2.68
C PRO A 98 -9.99 18.19 -3.32
N VAL A 99 -9.78 17.70 -4.53
CA VAL A 99 -10.78 16.87 -5.19
C VAL A 99 -10.89 15.58 -4.37
N GLU A 100 -12.02 15.40 -3.69
CA GLU A 100 -12.33 14.12 -3.07
C GLU A 100 -12.30 13.04 -4.15
N ARG A 101 -11.33 12.15 -4.07
CA ARG A 101 -11.36 10.93 -4.88
C ARG A 101 -12.44 10.04 -4.29
N LYS A 102 -13.59 10.05 -4.92
CA LYS A 102 -14.56 8.99 -4.68
C LYS A 102 -13.91 7.69 -5.13
N GLY A 103 -13.65 6.80 -4.20
CA GLY A 103 -13.26 5.43 -4.51
C GLY A 103 -14.22 4.83 -5.54
N LYS A 104 -13.78 3.84 -6.28
CA LYS A 104 -14.69 3.09 -7.14
C LYS A 104 -15.81 2.53 -6.27
N PRO A 105 -17.08 2.54 -6.73
CA PRO A 105 -18.16 1.96 -5.95
C PRO A 105 -17.88 0.47 -5.71
N VAL A 106 -18.17 0.02 -4.50
CA VAL A 106 -18.06 -1.40 -4.17
C VAL A 106 -19.07 -2.18 -5.01
N PRO A 107 -18.67 -3.28 -5.67
CA PRO A 107 -19.57 -4.12 -6.42
C PRO A 107 -20.73 -4.64 -5.55
N GLN A 108 -21.94 -4.67 -6.09
CA GLN A 108 -23.11 -5.14 -5.34
C GLN A 108 -23.09 -6.66 -5.13
N TYR A 109 -22.53 -7.40 -6.08
CA TYR A 109 -22.47 -8.86 -6.07
C TYR A 109 -21.06 -9.34 -6.35
N TYR A 110 -20.72 -10.55 -5.91
CA TYR A 110 -19.55 -11.28 -6.35
C TYR A 110 -19.78 -11.80 -7.76
N SER A 111 -18.80 -11.65 -8.64
CA SER A 111 -18.89 -12.03 -10.06
C SER A 111 -18.28 -13.39 -10.34
N LEU A 112 -17.12 -13.68 -9.76
CA LEU A 112 -16.32 -14.85 -10.07
C LEU A 112 -15.97 -15.65 -8.82
N ILE A 113 -15.50 -14.98 -7.77
CA ILE A 113 -15.05 -15.60 -6.52
C ILE A 113 -15.94 -15.09 -5.39
N SER A 114 -16.66 -16.00 -4.73
CA SER A 114 -17.45 -15.71 -3.54
C SER A 114 -16.74 -16.21 -2.29
N PRO A 115 -16.95 -15.57 -1.13
CA PRO A 115 -16.48 -16.11 0.15
C PRO A 115 -17.05 -17.51 0.41
N SER A 116 -16.25 -18.35 1.05
CA SER A 116 -16.68 -19.66 1.52
C SER A 116 -16.66 -19.72 3.04
N THR A 117 -17.57 -20.51 3.62
CA THR A 117 -17.56 -20.80 5.04
C THR A 117 -16.31 -21.59 5.40
N ILE A 118 -15.76 -21.34 6.58
CA ILE A 118 -14.72 -22.19 7.14
C ILE A 118 -15.46 -23.38 7.75
N GLU A 119 -15.18 -24.57 7.25
CA GLU A 119 -15.63 -25.78 7.91
C GLU A 119 -15.00 -25.82 9.30
N ASP A 120 -15.83 -25.90 10.31
CA ASP A 120 -15.40 -25.92 11.70
C ASP A 120 -14.60 -27.21 11.97
N VAL A 121 -13.28 -27.12 11.85
CA VAL A 121 -12.37 -28.23 12.14
C VAL A 121 -12.40 -28.57 13.65
N SER A 122 -13.13 -27.78 14.46
CA SER A 122 -13.28 -27.97 15.90
C SER A 122 -14.03 -29.26 16.26
N GLN A 123 -14.77 -29.85 15.32
CA GLN A 123 -15.41 -31.16 15.54
C GLN A 123 -14.41 -32.32 15.84
N ALA A 124 -13.13 -32.12 15.56
CA ALA A 124 -12.09 -33.12 15.86
C ALA A 124 -11.54 -33.01 17.30
N ASN A 125 -11.91 -32.01 18.06
CA ASN A 125 -11.33 -31.76 19.38
C ASN A 125 -12.42 -31.69 20.47
N LEU A 126 -12.87 -32.87 20.95
CA LEU A 126 -13.83 -33.01 22.05
C LEU A 126 -13.43 -32.26 23.34
N PHE A 127 -12.20 -31.72 23.43
CA PHE A 127 -11.61 -31.05 24.56
C PHE A 127 -11.18 -29.60 24.22
N ALA A 128 -11.62 -29.04 23.10
CA ALA A 128 -11.33 -27.65 22.77
C ALA A 128 -12.09 -26.71 23.74
N VAL A 129 -11.38 -26.20 24.73
CA VAL A 129 -11.89 -25.10 25.55
C VAL A 129 -11.92 -23.85 24.69
N GLU A 130 -13.11 -23.32 24.39
CA GLU A 130 -13.24 -22.02 23.74
C GLU A 130 -12.50 -20.98 24.58
N LYS A 131 -11.42 -20.43 24.04
CA LYS A 131 -10.75 -19.29 24.70
C LYS A 131 -11.68 -18.08 24.65
N PRO A 132 -11.82 -17.33 25.76
CA PRO A 132 -12.59 -16.10 25.72
C PRO A 132 -11.97 -15.15 24.70
N VAL A 133 -12.83 -14.47 23.96
CA VAL A 133 -12.38 -13.44 23.01
C VAL A 133 -11.79 -12.28 23.77
N GLU A 134 -10.63 -11.80 23.34
CA GLU A 134 -9.98 -10.63 23.93
C GLU A 134 -10.89 -9.39 23.82
N PRO A 135 -11.15 -8.66 24.92
CA PRO A 135 -12.06 -7.51 24.92
C PRO A 135 -11.75 -6.45 23.86
N CYS A 136 -10.48 -6.29 23.48
CA CYS A 136 -10.05 -5.34 22.45
C CYS A 136 -10.52 -5.69 21.04
N LEU A 137 -10.98 -6.93 20.80
CA LEU A 137 -11.47 -7.40 19.50
C LEU A 137 -12.99 -7.30 19.36
N ILE A 138 -13.70 -7.05 20.47
CA ILE A 138 -15.17 -6.95 20.45
C ILE A 138 -15.59 -5.68 19.69
N GLY A 139 -16.57 -5.78 18.80
CA GLY A 139 -17.06 -4.71 17.94
C GLY A 139 -16.13 -4.35 16.80
N ARG A 140 -15.07 -5.14 16.57
CA ARG A 140 -14.10 -4.89 15.49
C ARG A 140 -14.21 -5.90 14.36
N LYS A 141 -13.94 -5.40 13.15
CA LYS A 141 -13.95 -6.18 11.91
C LYS A 141 -12.61 -6.06 11.23
N PHE A 142 -11.98 -7.19 10.97
CA PHE A 142 -10.70 -7.26 10.27
C PHE A 142 -10.79 -8.19 9.07
N VAL A 143 -10.10 -7.85 8.00
CA VAL A 143 -9.76 -8.76 6.91
C VAL A 143 -8.24 -8.97 6.94
N VAL A 144 -7.84 -10.20 7.22
CA VAL A 144 -6.42 -10.59 7.25
C VAL A 144 -6.11 -11.22 5.90
N VAL A 145 -5.09 -10.69 5.24
CA VAL A 145 -4.76 -11.03 3.85
C VAL A 145 -3.33 -11.50 3.76
N ASP A 146 -3.13 -12.53 2.97
CA ASP A 146 -1.83 -12.99 2.52
C ASP A 146 -1.88 -13.24 1.01
N ILE A 147 -0.74 -13.04 0.33
CA ILE A 147 -0.63 -13.21 -1.11
C ILE A 147 0.64 -13.99 -1.46
N GLU A 148 0.53 -14.85 -2.48
CA GLU A 148 1.69 -15.44 -3.13
C GLU A 148 1.97 -14.72 -4.47
N THR A 149 3.24 -14.64 -4.85
CA THR A 149 3.67 -13.86 -6.01
C THR A 149 4.80 -14.56 -6.79
N THR A 150 5.02 -14.14 -8.03
CA THR A 150 6.15 -14.61 -8.85
C THR A 150 7.50 -14.02 -8.44
N GLY A 151 7.55 -13.18 -7.40
CA GLY A 151 8.74 -12.53 -6.87
C GLY A 151 8.40 -11.34 -5.99
N LEU A 152 9.43 -10.63 -5.49
CA LEU A 152 9.29 -9.63 -4.43
C LEU A 152 9.07 -8.20 -4.92
N SER A 153 9.04 -7.96 -6.24
CA SER A 153 8.99 -6.59 -6.76
C SER A 153 8.03 -6.45 -7.94
N PHE A 154 6.88 -5.84 -7.69
CA PHE A 154 5.94 -5.48 -8.75
C PHE A 154 6.56 -4.55 -9.82
N LEU A 155 7.60 -3.79 -9.47
CA LEU A 155 8.31 -2.89 -10.38
C LEU A 155 9.14 -3.62 -11.44
N THR A 156 9.61 -4.83 -11.13
CA THR A 156 10.28 -5.71 -12.09
C THR A 156 9.29 -6.61 -12.83
N GLY A 157 7.99 -6.38 -12.60
CA GLY A 157 6.91 -7.07 -13.28
C GLY A 157 6.42 -8.33 -12.55
N ASP A 158 6.79 -8.52 -11.27
CA ASP A 158 6.25 -9.62 -10.49
C ASP A 158 4.74 -9.50 -10.30
N LYS A 159 4.05 -10.63 -10.26
CA LYS A 159 2.60 -10.75 -10.29
C LYS A 159 2.11 -11.63 -9.16
N ILE A 160 0.89 -11.40 -8.73
CA ILE A 160 0.20 -12.25 -7.76
C ILE A 160 -0.17 -13.58 -8.40
N THR A 161 0.06 -14.68 -7.67
CA THR A 161 -0.29 -16.05 -8.05
C THR A 161 -1.39 -16.65 -7.17
N GLU A 162 -1.58 -16.13 -5.95
CA GLU A 162 -2.67 -16.51 -5.05
C GLU A 162 -3.07 -15.32 -4.17
N ILE A 163 -4.35 -15.24 -3.85
CA ILE A 163 -4.89 -14.40 -2.76
C ILE A 163 -5.55 -15.31 -1.76
N GLY A 164 -5.11 -15.24 -0.50
CA GLY A 164 -5.76 -15.83 0.65
C GLY A 164 -6.20 -14.72 1.61
N ALA A 165 -7.44 -14.77 2.07
CA ALA A 165 -7.94 -13.82 3.06
C ALA A 165 -8.99 -14.45 3.97
N VAL A 166 -9.05 -13.97 5.22
CA VAL A 166 -10.10 -14.33 6.18
C VAL A 166 -10.70 -13.08 6.79
N ARG A 167 -12.03 -13.06 6.96
CA ARG A 167 -12.69 -12.03 7.73
C ARG A 167 -12.85 -12.47 9.18
N ILE A 168 -12.59 -11.53 10.08
CA ILE A 168 -12.70 -11.72 11.52
C ILE A 168 -13.67 -10.68 12.05
N GLU A 169 -14.71 -11.13 12.75
CA GLU A 169 -15.62 -10.28 13.52
C GLU A 169 -15.64 -10.73 14.96
N ASP A 170 -15.56 -9.78 15.89
CA ASP A 170 -15.56 -10.08 17.33
C ASP A 170 -14.54 -11.18 17.73
N GLY A 171 -13.36 -11.16 17.09
CA GLY A 171 -12.29 -12.12 17.35
C GLY A 171 -12.55 -13.53 16.79
N LYS A 172 -13.60 -13.75 16.02
CA LYS A 172 -13.91 -15.03 15.39
C LYS A 172 -13.77 -14.93 13.87
N ILE A 173 -13.17 -15.94 13.26
CA ILE A 173 -13.12 -16.05 11.80
C ILE A 173 -14.52 -16.44 11.32
N ILE A 174 -15.07 -15.67 10.38
CA ILE A 174 -16.44 -15.87 9.87
C ILE A 174 -16.49 -16.52 8.50
N ASP A 175 -15.53 -16.24 7.64
CA ASP A 175 -15.40 -16.82 6.32
C ASP A 175 -14.01 -16.61 5.73
N LYS A 176 -13.76 -17.17 4.56
CA LYS A 176 -12.52 -17.01 3.80
C LYS A 176 -12.79 -16.66 2.34
N PHE A 177 -11.85 -15.96 1.76
CA PHE A 177 -11.72 -15.71 0.32
C PHE A 177 -10.38 -16.30 -0.13
N GLN A 178 -10.39 -17.21 -1.09
CA GLN A 178 -9.17 -17.84 -1.58
C GLN A 178 -9.29 -18.12 -3.07
N THR A 179 -8.27 -17.78 -3.82
CA THR A 179 -8.20 -18.08 -5.26
C THR A 179 -6.77 -18.08 -5.76
N LEU A 180 -6.44 -19.03 -6.62
CA LEU A 180 -5.27 -18.94 -7.48
C LEU A 180 -5.51 -17.86 -8.55
N ILE A 181 -4.44 -17.27 -9.04
CA ILE A 181 -4.44 -16.22 -10.05
C ILE A 181 -3.41 -16.57 -11.11
N ASN A 182 -3.83 -16.51 -12.37
CA ASN A 182 -2.90 -16.64 -13.50
C ASN A 182 -2.07 -15.34 -13.59
N PRO A 183 -0.75 -15.41 -13.36
CA PRO A 183 0.12 -14.23 -13.41
C PRO A 183 0.41 -13.75 -14.83
N GLU A 184 -0.03 -14.50 -15.87
CA GLU A 184 0.27 -14.26 -17.28
C GLU A 184 1.80 -14.19 -17.55
N ARG A 185 2.59 -14.91 -16.75
CA ARG A 185 4.05 -15.05 -16.88
C ARG A 185 4.51 -16.32 -16.20
N GLU A 186 5.69 -16.79 -16.60
CA GLU A 186 6.34 -17.99 -16.05
C GLU A 186 6.67 -17.81 -14.56
N ILE A 187 6.41 -18.87 -13.78
CA ILE A 187 6.80 -18.98 -12.38
C ILE A 187 8.11 -19.75 -12.31
N SER A 188 9.16 -19.14 -11.76
CA SER A 188 10.47 -19.79 -11.67
C SER A 188 10.44 -20.98 -10.70
N GLU A 189 11.30 -21.98 -10.93
CA GLU A 189 11.45 -23.14 -10.04
C GLU A 189 11.76 -22.73 -8.58
N GLU A 190 12.48 -21.63 -8.39
CA GLU A 190 12.78 -21.08 -7.06
C GLU A 190 11.49 -20.64 -6.36
N ILE A 191 10.63 -19.90 -7.04
CA ILE A 191 9.34 -19.43 -6.51
C ILE A 191 8.41 -20.62 -6.26
N THR A 192 8.31 -21.57 -7.20
CA THR A 192 7.54 -22.79 -7.01
C THR A 192 7.98 -23.57 -5.76
N ARG A 193 9.29 -23.62 -5.50
CA ARG A 193 9.81 -24.29 -4.29
C ARG A 193 9.41 -23.59 -2.99
N ILE A 194 9.26 -22.25 -3.03
CA ILE A 194 8.89 -21.43 -1.85
C ILE A 194 7.39 -21.47 -1.62
N THR A 195 6.59 -21.24 -2.67
CA THR A 195 5.13 -21.08 -2.57
C THR A 195 4.35 -22.38 -2.75
N GLY A 196 4.96 -23.36 -3.41
CA GLY A 196 4.28 -24.60 -3.83
C GLY A 196 3.41 -24.42 -5.08
N ILE A 197 3.38 -23.22 -5.67
CA ILE A 197 2.55 -22.91 -6.84
C ILE A 197 3.40 -22.96 -8.10
N ASP A 198 2.93 -23.70 -9.10
CA ASP A 198 3.58 -23.83 -10.41
C ASP A 198 2.67 -23.32 -11.55
N ASP A 199 3.22 -23.25 -12.76
CA ASP A 199 2.51 -22.77 -13.95
C ASP A 199 1.28 -23.65 -14.28
N GLU A 200 1.34 -24.94 -14.03
CA GLU A 200 0.23 -25.88 -14.30
C GLU A 200 -0.96 -25.60 -13.39
N MET A 201 -0.71 -25.25 -12.12
CA MET A 201 -1.76 -24.93 -11.15
C MET A 201 -2.52 -23.65 -11.51
N VAL A 202 -1.85 -22.68 -12.11
CA VAL A 202 -2.43 -21.34 -12.38
C VAL A 202 -2.88 -21.14 -13.82
N LYS A 203 -2.59 -22.06 -14.74
CA LYS A 203 -2.87 -21.89 -16.19
C LYS A 203 -4.33 -21.59 -16.51
N ASP A 204 -5.26 -22.24 -15.80
CA ASP A 204 -6.70 -22.09 -15.98
C ASP A 204 -7.34 -21.16 -14.91
N ALA A 205 -6.52 -20.57 -14.02
CA ALA A 205 -6.99 -19.63 -13.01
C ALA A 205 -7.35 -18.28 -13.65
N PRO A 206 -8.27 -17.51 -13.03
CA PRO A 206 -8.59 -16.18 -13.51
C PRO A 206 -7.38 -15.25 -13.38
N VAL A 207 -7.31 -14.23 -14.24
CA VAL A 207 -6.31 -13.18 -14.12
C VAL A 207 -6.71 -12.16 -13.03
N PHE A 208 -5.73 -11.47 -12.47
CA PHE A 208 -5.94 -10.54 -11.35
C PHE A 208 -7.02 -9.47 -11.62
N LYS A 209 -7.09 -8.93 -12.83
CA LYS A 209 -8.07 -7.89 -13.20
C LYS A 209 -9.53 -8.36 -13.09
N ASP A 210 -9.78 -9.67 -13.22
CA ASP A 210 -11.11 -10.25 -13.15
C ASP A 210 -11.52 -10.57 -11.69
N VAL A 211 -10.53 -10.78 -10.82
CA VAL A 211 -10.71 -11.12 -9.39
C VAL A 211 -10.79 -9.88 -8.50
N ILE A 212 -10.08 -8.80 -8.87
CA ILE A 212 -9.89 -7.66 -7.98
C ILE A 212 -11.20 -6.99 -7.52
N ALA A 213 -12.24 -7.01 -8.34
CA ALA A 213 -13.54 -6.45 -7.99
C ALA A 213 -14.21 -7.24 -6.85
N ASP A 214 -14.13 -8.57 -6.90
CA ASP A 214 -14.66 -9.46 -5.86
C ASP A 214 -13.83 -9.35 -4.58
N PHE A 215 -12.52 -9.29 -4.69
CA PHE A 215 -11.63 -9.09 -3.55
C PHE A 215 -11.86 -7.72 -2.88
N TYR A 216 -12.04 -6.65 -3.65
CA TYR A 216 -12.38 -5.33 -3.13
C TYR A 216 -13.69 -5.35 -2.35
N LYS A 217 -14.73 -6.01 -2.90
CA LYS A 217 -15.99 -6.22 -2.20
C LYS A 217 -15.80 -7.00 -0.90
N TYR A 218 -14.96 -8.03 -0.91
CA TYR A 218 -14.67 -8.85 0.27
C TYR A 218 -14.04 -8.03 1.38
N CYS A 219 -13.17 -7.07 1.05
CA CYS A 219 -12.49 -6.23 2.02
C CYS A 219 -13.35 -5.05 2.52
N ASP A 220 -14.47 -4.74 1.85
CA ASP A 220 -15.27 -3.56 2.17
C ASP A 220 -15.85 -3.60 3.58
N GLY A 221 -15.69 -2.50 4.31
CA GLY A 221 -16.17 -2.36 5.69
C GLY A 221 -15.29 -3.04 6.76
N TYR A 222 -14.13 -3.60 6.38
CA TYR A 222 -13.19 -4.27 7.28
C TYR A 222 -11.88 -3.49 7.38
N THR A 223 -11.23 -3.55 8.54
CA THR A 223 -9.85 -3.08 8.69
C THR A 223 -8.90 -4.07 8.04
N PHE A 224 -8.15 -3.61 7.05
CA PHE A 224 -7.21 -4.44 6.30
C PHE A 224 -5.96 -4.73 7.15
N VAL A 225 -5.58 -6.00 7.21
CA VAL A 225 -4.40 -6.48 7.95
C VAL A 225 -3.59 -7.40 7.03
N ALA A 226 -2.33 -7.12 6.85
CA ALA A 226 -1.39 -8.00 6.15
C ALA A 226 0.01 -7.86 6.74
N HIS A 227 0.91 -8.78 6.40
CA HIS A 227 2.32 -8.67 6.75
C HIS A 227 3.00 -7.64 5.82
N ASN A 228 3.88 -6.76 6.37
CA ASN A 228 4.62 -5.72 5.62
C ASN A 228 3.73 -4.77 4.79
N ILE A 229 2.65 -4.27 5.38
CA ILE A 229 1.89 -3.15 4.81
C ILE A 229 2.71 -1.87 5.07
N GLU A 230 3.40 -1.35 4.06
CA GLU A 230 4.02 -0.03 4.04
C GLU A 230 3.41 0.87 2.97
#